data_edbd9c4950109307473ddb06c0201999
#
_entry.id   edbd9c4950109307473ddb06c0201999
#
_cell.length_a   1.000
_cell.length_b   1.000
_cell.length_c   1.000
_cell.angle_alpha   90.00
_cell.angle_beta   90.00
_cell.angle_gamma   90.00
#
_symmetry.space_group_name_H-M   'P 1'
#
loop_
_entity.id
_entity.type
_entity.pdbx_description
1 polymer ?
#
loop_
_entity_poly.entity_id
_entity_poly.type
_entity_poly.pdbx_seq_one_letter_code
_entity_poly.pdbx_strand_id
1 'polypeptide(L)'
;MKPSLRTKLDQLSARLDELNGLLGSPDITDDLDRYRALTKEHADIGPVVARYHDYVGAEADLAAAAEMAGDPAMRAFADEERASAQARIAALEAELQAALLPKDPDDTRNVFVEIRAGTGGDESALFAGDLLRMYVRYAERHRWQTETVSASPSELGGYREVIVRIVGQGAFSKLKFESGGHRVQRVPETEAQGRIHTSACTVAVIAEADPIADITINPADLKIDTFRASGAGGQHVNKTDSAVRITHLPTGLVVECQDDRSQHRNRAQAMAVLASRLLDRQRQERQSKEAAHRKSLIGSGDRSERIRTYNFPQGRVTDHRINLTLYKIDAIMDGELDEVVTALGQEFQAEQLAAIAGEG
;
A
#
# COMPACT_ATOMS: atom_id res chain seq x y z
N MET A 1 -6.49 17.30 24.96
CA MET A 1 -6.63 15.99 24.27
C MET A 1 -7.99 15.36 24.53
N LYS A 2 -8.60 14.63 23.54
CA LYS A 2 -9.86 13.89 23.73
C LYS A 2 -9.64 12.69 24.66
N PRO A 3 -10.64 12.33 25.53
CA PRO A 3 -10.49 11.21 26.47
C PRO A 3 -10.22 9.86 25.80
N SER A 4 -10.88 9.56 24.68
CA SER A 4 -10.67 8.33 23.91
C SER A 4 -9.24 8.18 23.40
N LEU A 5 -8.65 9.28 22.94
CA LEU A 5 -7.27 9.34 22.48
C LEU A 5 -6.29 9.08 23.63
N ARG A 6 -6.55 9.69 24.79
CA ARG A 6 -5.74 9.48 26.00
C ARG A 6 -5.76 8.03 26.44
N THR A 7 -6.94 7.42 26.51
CA THR A 7 -7.08 5.99 26.87
C THR A 7 -6.28 5.10 25.92
N LYS A 8 -6.29 5.38 24.62
CA LYS A 8 -5.50 4.62 23.64
C LYS A 8 -3.99 4.79 23.84
N LEU A 9 -3.53 6.01 24.16
CA LEU A 9 -2.12 6.29 24.46
C LEU A 9 -1.67 5.62 25.76
N ASP A 10 -2.52 5.61 26.81
CA ASP A 10 -2.25 4.88 28.05
C ASP A 10 -2.11 3.37 27.81
N GLN A 11 -2.96 2.79 26.94
CA GLN A 11 -2.87 1.40 26.54
C GLN A 11 -1.56 1.10 25.77
N LEU A 12 -1.14 2.02 24.87
CA LEU A 12 0.13 1.87 24.16
C LEU A 12 1.34 1.98 25.09
N SER A 13 1.28 2.85 26.10
CA SER A 13 2.34 2.94 27.13
C SER A 13 2.45 1.64 27.92
N ALA A 14 1.33 1.09 28.40
CA ALA A 14 1.31 -0.20 29.09
C ALA A 14 1.81 -1.35 28.19
N ARG A 15 1.46 -1.32 26.90
CA ARG A 15 1.95 -2.31 25.93
C ARG A 15 3.45 -2.21 25.68
N LEU A 16 4.01 -1.00 25.65
CA LEU A 16 5.46 -0.81 25.52
C LEU A 16 6.20 -1.39 26.73
N ASP A 17 5.68 -1.22 27.94
CA ASP A 17 6.26 -1.79 29.16
C ASP A 17 6.21 -3.33 29.13
N GLU A 18 5.12 -3.92 28.64
CA GLU A 18 5.01 -5.36 28.43
C GLU A 18 6.05 -5.84 27.39
N LEU A 19 6.17 -5.14 26.27
CA LEU A 19 7.16 -5.46 25.22
C LEU A 19 8.59 -5.39 25.75
N ASN A 20 8.92 -4.41 26.56
CA ASN A 20 10.23 -4.30 27.23
C ASN A 20 10.49 -5.53 28.13
N GLY A 21 9.49 -5.99 28.87
CA GLY A 21 9.57 -7.20 29.67
C GLY A 21 9.78 -8.46 28.84
N LEU A 22 9.02 -8.61 27.75
CA LEU A 22 9.11 -9.78 26.85
C LEU A 22 10.45 -9.82 26.10
N LEU A 23 10.93 -8.68 25.60
CA LEU A 23 12.21 -8.59 24.89
C LEU A 23 13.42 -8.76 25.83
N GLY A 24 13.26 -8.49 27.13
CA GLY A 24 14.26 -8.75 28.15
C GLY A 24 14.32 -10.20 28.64
N SER A 25 13.39 -11.07 28.19
CA SER A 25 13.37 -12.48 28.60
C SER A 25 14.53 -13.26 27.93
N PRO A 26 15.27 -14.12 28.68
CA PRO A 26 16.37 -14.90 28.11
C PRO A 26 15.93 -15.85 26.98
N ASP A 27 14.71 -16.35 27.02
CA ASP A 27 14.18 -17.37 26.11
C ASP A 27 13.62 -16.78 24.80
N ILE A 28 13.58 -15.44 24.66
CA ILE A 28 12.96 -14.81 23.49
C ILE A 28 13.70 -15.08 22.18
N THR A 29 15.00 -15.36 22.25
CA THR A 29 15.85 -15.64 21.10
C THR A 29 15.67 -17.07 20.55
N ASP A 30 14.98 -17.93 21.26
CA ASP A 30 14.69 -19.31 20.81
C ASP A 30 13.64 -19.33 19.69
N ASP A 31 12.79 -18.28 19.61
CA ASP A 31 11.81 -18.07 18.55
C ASP A 31 12.13 -16.76 17.80
N LEU A 32 12.89 -16.89 16.74
CA LEU A 32 13.34 -15.74 15.93
C LEU A 32 12.19 -14.98 15.26
N ASP A 33 11.10 -15.63 14.90
CA ASP A 33 9.98 -14.97 14.25
C ASP A 33 9.17 -14.16 15.26
N ARG A 34 8.98 -14.71 16.45
CA ARG A 34 8.38 -13.99 17.58
C ARG A 34 9.25 -12.80 18.01
N TYR A 35 10.58 -13.00 18.11
CA TYR A 35 11.51 -11.91 18.42
C TYR A 35 11.43 -10.75 17.43
N ARG A 36 11.44 -11.07 16.12
CA ARG A 36 11.31 -10.06 15.06
C ARG A 36 9.98 -9.30 15.13
N ALA A 37 8.87 -10.01 15.38
CA ALA A 37 7.56 -9.40 15.50
C ALA A 37 7.49 -8.43 16.67
N LEU A 38 7.96 -8.84 17.86
CA LEU A 38 7.98 -8.01 19.06
C LEU A 38 8.93 -6.80 18.92
N THR A 39 10.10 -6.99 18.30
CA THR A 39 11.06 -5.90 18.04
C THR A 39 10.47 -4.86 17.08
N LYS A 40 9.74 -5.32 16.05
CA LYS A 40 9.06 -4.41 15.13
C LYS A 40 7.96 -3.62 15.84
N GLU A 41 7.12 -4.30 16.63
CA GLU A 41 6.06 -3.66 17.42
C GLU A 41 6.63 -2.61 18.39
N HIS A 42 7.71 -2.95 19.10
CA HIS A 42 8.43 -2.03 19.99
C HIS A 42 8.96 -0.80 19.25
N ALA A 43 9.57 -0.98 18.07
CA ALA A 43 10.08 0.12 17.26
C ALA A 43 8.96 1.03 16.72
N ASP A 44 7.77 0.48 16.45
CA ASP A 44 6.60 1.24 15.99
C ASP A 44 5.96 2.05 17.11
N ILE A 45 5.86 1.50 18.32
CA ILE A 45 5.16 2.10 19.48
C ILE A 45 6.07 3.06 20.26
N GLY A 46 7.35 2.75 20.39
CA GLY A 46 8.30 3.49 21.23
C GLY A 46 8.31 5.00 21.00
N PRO A 47 8.43 5.49 19.73
CA PRO A 47 8.41 6.93 19.45
C PRO A 47 7.09 7.61 19.78
N VAL A 48 5.96 6.90 19.70
CA VAL A 48 4.63 7.44 20.03
C VAL A 48 4.50 7.62 21.54
N VAL A 49 4.92 6.61 22.32
CA VAL A 49 4.88 6.65 23.79
C VAL A 49 5.84 7.69 24.33
N ALA A 50 7.03 7.86 23.73
CA ALA A 50 7.96 8.92 24.13
C ALA A 50 7.31 10.32 24.00
N ARG A 51 6.67 10.61 22.85
CA ARG A 51 5.92 11.88 22.69
C ARG A 51 4.75 12.03 23.65
N TYR A 52 4.09 10.92 23.98
CA TYR A 52 3.02 10.95 24.99
C TYR A 52 3.54 11.30 26.38
N HIS A 53 4.70 10.78 26.77
CA HIS A 53 5.34 11.16 28.03
C HIS A 53 5.74 12.65 28.04
N ASP A 54 6.26 13.17 26.90
CA ASP A 54 6.53 14.60 26.76
C ASP A 54 5.26 15.46 26.89
N TYR A 55 4.13 14.97 26.35
CA TYR A 55 2.82 15.62 26.49
C TYR A 55 2.35 15.64 27.95
N VAL A 56 2.44 14.53 28.65
CA VAL A 56 2.09 14.44 30.09
C VAL A 56 3.01 15.35 30.92
N GLY A 57 4.31 15.41 30.59
CA GLY A 57 5.26 16.34 31.20
C GLY A 57 4.86 17.80 31.00
N ALA A 58 4.44 18.18 29.78
CA ALA A 58 3.99 19.53 29.49
C ALA A 58 2.67 19.88 30.21
N GLU A 59 1.76 18.92 30.42
CA GLU A 59 0.56 19.11 31.28
C GLU A 59 0.96 19.36 32.75
N ALA A 60 1.97 18.65 33.25
CA ALA A 60 2.50 18.87 34.61
C ALA A 60 3.17 20.24 34.73
N ASP A 61 3.97 20.67 33.74
CA ASP A 61 4.57 22.01 33.69
C ASP A 61 3.49 23.11 33.69
N LEU A 62 2.40 22.91 32.94
CA LEU A 62 1.26 23.83 32.92
C LEU A 62 0.58 23.95 34.30
N ALA A 63 0.41 22.82 34.99
CA ALA A 63 -0.17 22.80 36.35
C ALA A 63 0.74 23.50 37.35
N ALA A 64 2.06 23.24 37.30
CA ALA A 64 3.05 23.91 38.14
C ALA A 64 3.09 25.43 37.92
N ALA A 65 3.04 25.87 36.66
CA ALA A 65 2.96 27.29 36.31
C ALA A 65 1.68 27.95 36.88
N ALA A 66 0.54 27.23 36.88
CA ALA A 66 -0.70 27.71 37.42
C ALA A 66 -0.62 27.89 38.96
N GLU A 67 0.06 27.00 39.67
CA GLU A 67 0.30 27.12 41.14
C GLU A 67 1.23 28.31 41.44
N MET A 68 2.34 28.48 40.65
CA MET A 68 3.28 29.59 40.81
C MET A 68 2.61 30.97 40.57
N ALA A 69 1.61 31.05 39.71
CA ALA A 69 0.87 32.31 39.48
C ALA A 69 0.14 32.88 40.68
N GLY A 70 -0.04 32.07 41.75
CA GLY A 70 -0.58 32.51 43.03
C GLY A 70 0.36 33.46 43.82
N ASP A 71 1.68 33.45 43.56
CA ASP A 71 2.65 34.36 44.13
C ASP A 71 2.81 35.61 43.26
N PRO A 72 2.52 36.82 43.75
CA PRO A 72 2.69 38.06 42.97
C PRO A 72 4.10 38.28 42.46
N ALA A 73 5.15 37.81 43.18
CA ALA A 73 6.54 37.94 42.74
C ALA A 73 6.91 37.02 41.57
N MET A 74 6.21 35.89 41.43
CA MET A 74 6.45 34.90 40.38
C MET A 74 5.51 35.00 39.17
N ARG A 75 4.54 35.89 39.24
CA ARG A 75 3.43 35.94 38.23
C ARG A 75 3.93 36.13 36.81
N ALA A 76 4.89 37.03 36.56
CA ALA A 76 5.42 37.25 35.20
C ALA A 76 6.12 35.98 34.63
N PHE A 77 6.90 35.31 35.45
CA PHE A 77 7.55 34.06 35.10
C PHE A 77 6.52 32.94 34.88
N ALA A 78 5.55 32.83 35.76
CA ALA A 78 4.47 31.84 35.64
C ALA A 78 3.62 32.04 34.37
N ASP A 79 3.38 33.29 33.94
CA ASP A 79 2.67 33.57 32.69
C ASP A 79 3.50 33.18 31.46
N GLU A 80 4.82 33.34 31.45
CA GLU A 80 5.72 32.92 30.40
C GLU A 80 5.78 31.39 30.30
N GLU A 81 5.98 30.69 31.41
CA GLU A 81 5.99 29.23 31.48
C GLU A 81 4.66 28.63 31.07
N ARG A 82 3.53 29.25 31.42
CA ARG A 82 2.20 28.83 31.02
C ARG A 82 2.02 28.93 29.53
N ALA A 83 2.46 30.02 28.92
CA ALA A 83 2.39 30.20 27.46
C ALA A 83 3.26 29.18 26.71
N SER A 84 4.46 28.92 27.21
CA SER A 84 5.39 27.91 26.68
C SER A 84 4.80 26.51 26.78
N ALA A 85 4.30 26.10 27.93
CA ALA A 85 3.68 24.81 28.16
C ALA A 85 2.44 24.59 27.27
N GLN A 86 1.58 25.62 27.14
CA GLN A 86 0.42 25.55 26.27
C GLN A 86 0.79 25.36 24.79
N ALA A 87 1.83 26.05 24.30
CA ALA A 87 2.32 25.89 22.93
C ALA A 87 2.88 24.47 22.71
N ARG A 88 3.65 23.95 23.65
CA ARG A 88 4.17 22.55 23.61
C ARG A 88 3.03 21.53 23.61
N ILE A 89 2.03 21.68 24.47
CA ILE A 89 0.85 20.80 24.51
C ILE A 89 0.14 20.78 23.17
N ALA A 90 -0.11 21.93 22.56
CA ALA A 90 -0.80 22.02 21.27
C ALA A 90 0.01 21.34 20.14
N ALA A 91 1.32 21.55 20.11
CA ALA A 91 2.20 20.91 19.13
C ALA A 91 2.24 19.38 19.31
N LEU A 92 2.45 18.90 20.53
CA LEU A 92 2.52 17.47 20.85
C LEU A 92 1.17 16.76 20.62
N GLU A 93 0.05 17.45 20.90
CA GLU A 93 -1.28 16.89 20.62
C GLU A 93 -1.48 16.66 19.12
N ALA A 94 -1.09 17.60 18.26
CA ALA A 94 -1.15 17.43 16.80
C ALA A 94 -0.24 16.29 16.31
N GLU A 95 0.99 16.21 16.86
CA GLU A 95 1.92 15.12 16.52
C GLU A 95 1.39 13.74 16.94
N LEU A 96 0.82 13.63 18.15
CA LEU A 96 0.25 12.38 18.64
C LEU A 96 -0.98 11.95 17.83
N GLN A 97 -1.84 12.89 17.46
CA GLN A 97 -2.96 12.60 16.56
C GLN A 97 -2.49 12.03 15.23
N ALA A 98 -1.48 12.66 14.61
CA ALA A 98 -0.89 12.18 13.36
C ALA A 98 -0.22 10.80 13.52
N ALA A 99 0.48 10.56 14.64
CA ALA A 99 1.17 9.30 14.92
C ALA A 99 0.22 8.11 15.17
N LEU A 100 -1.01 8.38 15.63
CA LEU A 100 -2.03 7.36 15.88
C LEU A 100 -2.89 7.03 14.65
N LEU A 101 -2.67 7.72 13.52
CA LEU A 101 -3.31 7.33 12.27
C LEU A 101 -2.86 5.91 11.88
N PRO A 102 -3.78 5.08 11.39
CA PRO A 102 -3.41 3.74 10.92
C PRO A 102 -2.39 3.87 9.80
N LYS A 103 -1.18 3.34 10.03
CA LYS A 103 -0.17 3.23 8.98
C LYS A 103 -0.64 2.18 7.98
N ASP A 104 -0.64 2.52 6.71
CA ASP A 104 -0.88 1.58 5.65
C ASP A 104 0.26 0.55 5.63
N PRO A 105 -0.01 -0.76 5.79
CA PRO A 105 1.05 -1.78 5.79
C PRO A 105 1.84 -1.81 4.48
N ASP A 106 1.27 -1.30 3.40
CA ASP A 106 1.89 -1.24 2.08
C ASP A 106 2.83 -0.03 1.92
N ASP A 107 2.80 0.96 2.83
CA ASP A 107 3.60 2.19 2.74
C ASP A 107 5.12 1.94 2.64
N THR A 108 5.61 0.82 3.16
CA THR A 108 7.04 0.45 3.10
C THR A 108 7.41 -0.39 1.87
N ARG A 109 6.43 -0.78 1.05
CA ARG A 109 6.63 -1.65 -0.11
C ARG A 109 7.16 -0.91 -1.32
N ASN A 110 7.79 -1.66 -2.21
CA ASN A 110 8.05 -1.21 -3.56
C ASN A 110 6.74 -1.09 -4.35
N VAL A 111 6.79 -0.45 -5.51
CA VAL A 111 5.59 -0.11 -6.24
C VAL A 111 5.72 -0.40 -7.72
N PHE A 112 4.64 -0.85 -8.34
CA PHE A 112 4.45 -0.86 -9.79
C PHE A 112 3.61 0.36 -10.18
N VAL A 113 4.12 1.14 -11.14
CA VAL A 113 3.40 2.25 -11.76
C VAL A 113 3.05 1.82 -13.17
N GLU A 114 1.76 1.62 -13.42
CA GLU A 114 1.21 1.29 -14.73
C GLU A 114 0.64 2.56 -15.36
N ILE A 115 1.10 2.91 -16.54
CA ILE A 115 0.63 4.08 -17.29
C ILE A 115 0.04 3.57 -18.59
N ARG A 116 -1.22 3.94 -18.87
CA ARG A 116 -1.91 3.56 -20.09
C ARG A 116 -2.43 4.80 -20.82
N ALA A 117 -2.21 4.84 -22.12
CA ALA A 117 -2.85 5.80 -22.99
C ALA A 117 -4.37 5.60 -22.96
N GLY A 118 -5.09 6.69 -22.72
CA GLY A 118 -6.55 6.72 -22.69
C GLY A 118 -7.12 7.44 -23.91
N THR A 119 -8.09 8.33 -23.68
CA THR A 119 -8.70 9.12 -24.74
C THR A 119 -7.74 10.14 -25.32
N GLY A 120 -7.52 10.12 -26.66
CA GLY A 120 -6.67 11.13 -27.32
C GLY A 120 -5.76 10.55 -28.42
N GLY A 121 -5.85 9.25 -28.72
CA GLY A 121 -5.04 8.62 -29.79
C GLY A 121 -3.55 8.72 -29.51
N ASP A 122 -2.76 9.10 -30.55
CA ASP A 122 -1.30 9.17 -30.46
C ASP A 122 -0.79 10.18 -29.43
N GLU A 123 -1.51 11.28 -29.22
CA GLU A 123 -1.16 12.28 -28.21
C GLU A 123 -1.24 11.69 -26.79
N SER A 124 -2.19 10.82 -26.52
CA SER A 124 -2.23 10.15 -25.22
C SER A 124 -1.06 9.18 -25.03
N ALA A 125 -0.57 8.55 -26.09
CA ALA A 125 0.62 7.69 -26.02
C ALA A 125 1.91 8.51 -25.78
N LEU A 126 2.04 9.68 -26.42
CA LEU A 126 3.15 10.60 -26.17
C LEU A 126 3.12 11.10 -24.72
N PHE A 127 1.94 11.48 -24.23
CA PHE A 127 1.79 11.93 -22.85
C PHE A 127 2.06 10.81 -21.82
N ALA A 128 1.75 9.56 -22.14
CA ALA A 128 2.15 8.41 -21.31
C ALA A 128 3.68 8.31 -21.19
N GLY A 129 4.42 8.60 -22.25
CA GLY A 129 5.88 8.70 -22.23
C GLY A 129 6.38 9.86 -21.36
N ASP A 130 5.71 11.01 -21.40
CA ASP A 130 6.05 12.16 -20.55
C ASP A 130 5.80 11.87 -19.08
N LEU A 131 4.67 11.23 -18.74
CA LEU A 131 4.37 10.78 -17.37
C LEU A 131 5.38 9.76 -16.87
N LEU A 132 5.78 8.79 -17.72
CA LEU A 132 6.84 7.84 -17.37
C LEU A 132 8.13 8.58 -17.02
N ARG A 133 8.56 9.51 -17.87
CA ARG A 133 9.76 10.32 -17.61
C ARG A 133 9.65 11.09 -16.30
N MET A 134 8.52 11.71 -16.03
CA MET A 134 8.24 12.44 -14.79
C MET A 134 8.42 11.53 -13.55
N TYR A 135 7.83 10.33 -13.55
CA TYR A 135 7.97 9.40 -12.41
C TYR A 135 9.37 8.82 -12.28
N VAL A 136 10.07 8.55 -13.38
CA VAL A 136 11.49 8.12 -13.35
C VAL A 136 12.37 9.21 -12.75
N ARG A 137 12.19 10.47 -13.18
CA ARG A 137 12.92 11.62 -12.61
C ARG A 137 12.59 11.82 -11.13
N TYR A 138 11.35 11.65 -10.74
CA TYR A 138 10.96 11.70 -9.33
C TYR A 138 11.65 10.60 -8.51
N ALA A 139 11.68 9.38 -9.02
CA ALA A 139 12.38 8.27 -8.39
C ALA A 139 13.91 8.53 -8.28
N GLU A 140 14.56 9.06 -9.31
CA GLU A 140 15.97 9.44 -9.30
C GLU A 140 16.28 10.47 -8.20
N ARG A 141 15.43 11.51 -8.05
CA ARG A 141 15.56 12.53 -7.00
C ARG A 141 15.48 11.94 -5.59
N HIS A 142 14.71 10.87 -5.41
CA HIS A 142 14.57 10.12 -4.16
C HIS A 142 15.59 8.97 -4.01
N ARG A 143 16.51 8.80 -4.97
CA ARG A 143 17.48 7.71 -5.02
C ARG A 143 16.83 6.31 -5.04
N TRP A 144 15.64 6.22 -5.61
CA TRP A 144 14.98 4.94 -5.84
C TRP A 144 15.44 4.34 -7.17
N GLN A 145 15.45 3.02 -7.23
CA GLN A 145 15.76 2.30 -8.45
C GLN A 145 14.50 2.11 -9.30
N THR A 146 14.64 2.21 -10.60
CA THR A 146 13.55 2.03 -11.55
C THR A 146 13.89 0.91 -12.54
N GLU A 147 12.91 0.04 -12.82
CA GLU A 147 13.03 -1.08 -13.76
C GLU A 147 11.78 -1.11 -14.63
N THR A 148 11.94 -1.05 -15.96
CA THR A 148 10.82 -1.23 -16.87
C THR A 148 10.48 -2.72 -16.99
N VAL A 149 9.30 -3.09 -16.49
CA VAL A 149 8.82 -4.48 -16.48
C VAL A 149 8.17 -4.86 -17.81
N SER A 150 7.38 -3.94 -18.37
CA SER A 150 6.68 -4.12 -19.64
C SER A 150 6.51 -2.79 -20.34
N ALA A 151 6.63 -2.79 -21.66
CA ALA A 151 6.40 -1.61 -22.47
C ALA A 151 5.78 -2.01 -23.81
N SER A 152 4.70 -1.30 -24.19
CA SER A 152 4.06 -1.38 -25.49
C SER A 152 4.21 -0.01 -26.17
N PRO A 153 5.24 0.18 -27.02
CA PRO A 153 5.49 1.45 -27.68
C PRO A 153 4.40 1.78 -28.71
N SER A 154 4.19 3.06 -28.97
CA SER A 154 3.35 3.55 -30.07
C SER A 154 4.19 3.87 -31.29
N GLU A 155 3.59 3.84 -32.49
CA GLU A 155 4.27 4.08 -33.78
C GLU A 155 4.84 5.50 -33.89
N LEU A 156 4.17 6.49 -33.29
CA LEU A 156 4.58 7.90 -33.30
C LEU A 156 5.38 8.30 -32.06
N GLY A 157 5.85 7.34 -31.27
CA GLY A 157 6.55 7.57 -30.01
C GLY A 157 5.65 7.47 -28.80
N GLY A 158 6.26 7.45 -27.60
CA GLY A 158 5.54 7.20 -26.36
C GLY A 158 5.08 5.75 -26.20
N TYR A 159 4.06 5.53 -25.38
CA TYR A 159 3.62 4.18 -25.01
C TYR A 159 2.10 4.07 -25.00
N ARG A 160 1.58 2.98 -25.57
CA ARG A 160 0.18 2.57 -25.34
C ARG A 160 -0.02 2.09 -23.93
N GLU A 161 0.97 1.37 -23.40
CA GLU A 161 1.04 0.91 -22.03
C GLU A 161 2.51 0.77 -21.61
N VAL A 162 2.83 1.19 -20.40
CA VAL A 162 4.14 0.94 -19.81
C VAL A 162 3.97 0.66 -18.33
N ILE A 163 4.73 -0.32 -17.85
CA ILE A 163 4.77 -0.71 -16.42
C ILE A 163 6.20 -0.55 -15.95
N VAL A 164 6.40 0.29 -14.94
CA VAL A 164 7.68 0.49 -14.29
C VAL A 164 7.60 0.07 -12.84
N ARG A 165 8.57 -0.70 -12.39
CA ARG A 165 8.79 -1.05 -10.99
C ARG A 165 9.71 -0.01 -10.37
N ILE A 166 9.31 0.54 -9.23
CA ILE A 166 10.10 1.50 -8.46
C ILE A 166 10.42 0.87 -7.10
N VAL A 167 11.71 0.73 -6.82
CA VAL A 167 12.25 0.08 -5.63
C VAL A 167 12.88 1.13 -4.73
N GLY A 168 12.30 1.33 -3.56
CA GLY A 168 12.82 2.27 -2.59
C GLY A 168 11.94 2.41 -1.37
N GLN A 169 12.55 2.77 -0.25
CA GLN A 169 11.83 2.95 1.00
C GLN A 169 10.83 4.10 0.89
N GLY A 170 9.56 3.82 1.23
CA GLY A 170 8.48 4.80 1.18
C GLY A 170 7.99 5.15 -0.25
N ALA A 171 8.36 4.37 -1.26
CA ALA A 171 7.93 4.62 -2.64
C ALA A 171 6.40 4.55 -2.77
N PHE A 172 5.77 3.52 -2.20
CA PHE A 172 4.32 3.39 -2.25
C PHE A 172 3.62 4.51 -1.46
N SER A 173 4.09 4.86 -0.27
CA SER A 173 3.48 5.91 0.56
C SER A 173 3.39 7.27 -0.14
N LYS A 174 4.37 7.59 -1.00
CA LYS A 174 4.40 8.82 -1.78
C LYS A 174 3.60 8.72 -3.07
N LEU A 175 3.69 7.61 -3.79
CA LEU A 175 3.10 7.45 -5.12
C LEU A 175 1.65 6.95 -5.11
N LYS A 176 1.14 6.37 -4.02
CA LYS A 176 -0.23 5.83 -3.93
C LYS A 176 -1.33 6.83 -4.34
N PHE A 177 -1.07 8.12 -4.17
CA PHE A 177 -1.99 9.20 -4.55
C PHE A 177 -1.98 9.51 -6.07
N GLU A 178 -1.08 8.92 -6.85
CA GLU A 178 -0.97 9.16 -8.29
C GLU A 178 -1.94 8.30 -9.12
N SER A 179 -2.66 7.37 -8.50
CA SER A 179 -3.65 6.54 -9.21
C SER A 179 -4.86 7.35 -9.66
N GLY A 180 -5.20 7.25 -10.95
CA GLY A 180 -6.36 7.91 -11.53
C GLY A 180 -6.15 8.41 -12.96
N GLY A 181 -7.05 9.28 -13.41
CA GLY A 181 -7.01 9.91 -14.73
C GLY A 181 -6.14 11.17 -14.75
N HIS A 182 -5.13 11.23 -15.59
CA HIS A 182 -4.26 12.37 -15.83
C HIS A 182 -4.61 13.00 -17.17
N ARG A 183 -5.02 14.25 -17.16
CA ARG A 183 -5.46 14.99 -18.35
C ARG A 183 -4.40 15.99 -18.80
N VAL A 184 -4.06 15.97 -20.08
CA VAL A 184 -3.16 16.95 -20.71
C VAL A 184 -3.92 17.88 -21.63
N GLN A 185 -3.53 19.13 -21.64
CA GLN A 185 -3.99 20.17 -22.55
C GLN A 185 -2.76 20.84 -23.18
N ARG A 186 -2.48 20.54 -24.43
CA ARG A 186 -1.40 21.13 -25.23
C ARG A 186 -1.69 21.04 -26.70
N VAL A 187 -0.89 21.72 -27.53
CA VAL A 187 -0.82 21.47 -28.96
C VAL A 187 0.04 20.21 -29.15
N PRO A 188 -0.53 19.11 -29.67
CA PRO A 188 0.25 17.89 -29.91
C PRO A 188 1.37 18.13 -30.94
N GLU A 189 2.45 17.40 -30.85
CA GLU A 189 3.51 17.38 -31.88
C GLU A 189 2.98 16.91 -33.25
N THR A 190 1.89 16.15 -33.26
CA THR A 190 1.20 15.64 -34.45
C THR A 190 0.19 16.63 -35.05
N GLU A 191 -0.06 17.79 -34.42
CA GLU A 191 -1.05 18.76 -34.87
C GLU A 191 -0.44 19.87 -35.72
N ALA A 192 -0.77 19.86 -37.02
CA ALA A 192 -0.24 20.83 -37.99
C ALA A 192 -0.89 22.24 -37.92
N GLN A 193 -2.10 22.36 -37.34
CA GLN A 193 -2.87 23.61 -37.32
C GLN A 193 -2.76 24.37 -35.99
N GLY A 194 -1.93 23.91 -35.04
CA GLY A 194 -1.69 24.58 -33.77
C GLY A 194 -2.88 24.56 -32.80
N ARG A 195 -3.84 23.66 -32.96
CA ARG A 195 -5.00 23.55 -32.08
C ARG A 195 -4.65 22.83 -30.80
N ILE A 196 -5.15 23.35 -29.67
CA ILE A 196 -5.00 22.71 -28.37
C ILE A 196 -5.91 21.48 -28.31
N HIS A 197 -5.32 20.32 -28.05
CA HIS A 197 -6.04 19.07 -27.83
C HIS A 197 -6.11 18.77 -26.33
N THR A 198 -7.13 18.00 -25.97
CA THR A 198 -7.30 17.49 -24.62
C THR A 198 -7.24 15.97 -24.66
N SER A 199 -6.16 15.40 -24.13
CA SER A 199 -5.94 13.96 -24.05
C SER A 199 -5.85 13.51 -22.61
N ALA A 200 -5.96 12.20 -22.37
CA ALA A 200 -5.89 11.65 -21.04
C ALA A 200 -5.12 10.33 -21.02
N CYS A 201 -4.41 10.10 -19.93
CA CYS A 201 -3.80 8.82 -19.57
C CYS A 201 -4.37 8.34 -18.24
N THR A 202 -4.32 7.05 -18.00
CA THR A 202 -4.61 6.48 -16.70
C THR A 202 -3.32 5.99 -16.05
N VAL A 203 -3.18 6.26 -14.75
CA VAL A 203 -2.08 5.78 -13.94
C VAL A 203 -2.65 4.88 -12.85
N ALA A 204 -2.08 3.69 -12.68
CA ALA A 204 -2.36 2.82 -11.54
C ALA A 204 -1.08 2.58 -10.77
N VAL A 205 -1.12 2.85 -9.48
CA VAL A 205 -0.02 2.64 -8.55
C VAL A 205 -0.40 1.48 -7.63
N ILE A 206 0.35 0.40 -7.70
CA ILE A 206 0.05 -0.86 -7.02
C ILE A 206 1.26 -1.26 -6.18
N ALA A 207 1.04 -1.55 -4.90
CA ALA A 207 2.09 -2.06 -4.03
C ALA A 207 2.62 -3.42 -4.54
N GLU A 208 3.93 -3.61 -4.50
CA GLU A 208 4.53 -4.91 -4.82
C GLU A 208 4.07 -5.94 -3.79
N ALA A 209 3.37 -6.95 -4.26
CA ALA A 209 2.85 -7.99 -3.39
C ALA A 209 3.95 -9.03 -3.08
N ASP A 210 3.89 -9.60 -1.88
CA ASP A 210 4.78 -10.68 -1.49
C ASP A 210 4.64 -11.87 -2.45
N PRO A 211 5.73 -12.58 -2.74
CA PRO A 211 5.67 -13.79 -3.54
C PRO A 211 4.72 -14.80 -2.89
N ILE A 212 3.94 -15.51 -3.70
CA ILE A 212 3.07 -16.57 -3.18
C ILE A 212 3.98 -17.66 -2.64
N ALA A 213 3.90 -17.92 -1.34
CA ALA A 213 4.60 -19.03 -0.71
C ALA A 213 4.11 -20.37 -1.26
N ASP A 214 4.97 -21.39 -1.22
CA ASP A 214 4.57 -22.74 -1.58
C ASP A 214 3.41 -23.21 -0.70
N ILE A 215 2.43 -23.87 -1.33
CA ILE A 215 1.26 -24.35 -0.61
C ILE A 215 1.65 -25.52 0.27
N THR A 216 1.54 -25.33 1.58
CA THR A 216 1.59 -26.44 2.53
C THR A 216 0.19 -26.99 2.73
N ILE A 217 -0.07 -28.19 2.20
CA ILE A 217 -1.36 -28.88 2.35
C ILE A 217 -1.38 -29.58 3.70
N ASN A 218 -2.32 -29.18 4.57
CA ASN A 218 -2.50 -29.87 5.85
C ASN A 218 -3.20 -31.21 5.61
N PRO A 219 -2.62 -32.35 6.04
CA PRO A 219 -3.24 -33.67 5.90
C PRO A 219 -4.64 -33.78 6.54
N ALA A 220 -4.93 -32.97 7.57
CA ALA A 220 -6.24 -32.98 8.24
C ALA A 220 -7.36 -32.42 7.34
N ASP A 221 -7.01 -31.59 6.33
CA ASP A 221 -7.94 -31.00 5.39
C ASP A 221 -8.23 -31.89 4.17
N LEU A 222 -7.67 -33.12 4.17
CA LEU A 222 -7.80 -34.06 3.07
C LEU A 222 -8.69 -35.25 3.46
N LYS A 223 -9.69 -35.50 2.62
CA LYS A 223 -10.38 -36.77 2.60
C LYS A 223 -9.83 -37.63 1.46
N ILE A 224 -9.26 -38.80 1.79
CA ILE A 224 -8.66 -39.71 0.81
C ILE A 224 -9.50 -40.97 0.76
N ASP A 225 -10.08 -41.24 -0.39
CA ASP A 225 -10.88 -42.43 -0.68
C ASP A 225 -10.14 -43.26 -1.72
N THR A 226 -10.14 -44.59 -1.54
CA THR A 226 -9.59 -45.56 -2.50
C THR A 226 -10.73 -46.30 -3.17
N PHE A 227 -10.56 -46.56 -4.46
CA PHE A 227 -11.57 -47.29 -5.23
C PHE A 227 -10.91 -48.15 -6.34
N ARG A 228 -11.72 -48.97 -6.99
CA ARG A 228 -11.24 -49.77 -8.10
C ARG A 228 -11.09 -48.95 -9.35
N ALA A 229 -9.93 -49.09 -10.00
CA ALA A 229 -9.70 -48.39 -11.27
C ALA A 229 -10.67 -48.93 -12.33
N SER A 230 -11.21 -48.02 -13.14
CA SER A 230 -12.07 -48.36 -14.28
C SER A 230 -11.25 -48.25 -15.58
N GLY A 231 -11.19 -49.34 -16.36
CA GLY A 231 -10.49 -49.33 -17.64
C GLY A 231 -10.22 -50.73 -18.18
N ALA A 232 -9.70 -50.80 -19.41
CA ALA A 232 -9.26 -52.09 -20.00
C ALA A 232 -8.04 -52.62 -19.27
N GLY A 233 -8.22 -53.68 -18.45
CA GLY A 233 -7.15 -54.27 -17.67
C GLY A 233 -7.49 -55.71 -17.26
N GLY A 234 -6.45 -56.49 -16.89
CA GLY A 234 -6.58 -57.85 -16.44
C GLY A 234 -7.12 -57.96 -15.00
N GLN A 235 -7.08 -59.18 -14.43
CA GLN A 235 -7.63 -59.51 -13.13
C GLN A 235 -7.16 -58.58 -11.97
N HIS A 236 -5.97 -58.02 -12.06
CA HIS A 236 -5.42 -57.10 -11.05
C HIS A 236 -6.17 -55.76 -10.97
N VAL A 237 -6.53 -55.15 -12.12
CA VAL A 237 -7.27 -53.88 -12.20
C VAL A 237 -8.67 -54.02 -11.59
N ASN A 238 -9.30 -55.16 -11.79
CA ASN A 238 -10.69 -55.41 -11.36
C ASN A 238 -10.82 -55.87 -9.88
N LYS A 239 -9.70 -56.28 -9.23
CA LYS A 239 -9.74 -56.75 -7.85
C LYS A 239 -9.07 -55.88 -6.82
N THR A 240 -8.23 -54.93 -7.24
CA THR A 240 -7.41 -54.10 -6.33
C THR A 240 -7.91 -52.64 -6.32
N ASP A 241 -8.07 -52.04 -5.14
CA ASP A 241 -8.42 -50.65 -4.96
C ASP A 241 -7.18 -49.78 -5.13
N SER A 242 -6.69 -49.69 -6.40
CA SER A 242 -5.48 -48.94 -6.75
C SER A 242 -5.74 -47.46 -7.08
N ALA A 243 -6.96 -47.10 -7.47
CA ALA A 243 -7.34 -45.74 -7.74
C ALA A 243 -7.52 -44.95 -6.44
N VAL A 244 -7.13 -43.67 -6.49
CA VAL A 244 -7.18 -42.74 -5.35
C VAL A 244 -7.94 -41.52 -5.71
N ARG A 245 -8.89 -41.11 -4.86
CA ARG A 245 -9.61 -39.85 -4.90
C ARG A 245 -9.24 -39.02 -3.68
N ILE A 246 -8.74 -37.83 -3.89
CA ILE A 246 -8.43 -36.88 -2.83
C ILE A 246 -9.38 -35.69 -2.93
N THR A 247 -10.09 -35.43 -1.86
CA THR A 247 -10.96 -34.25 -1.71
C THR A 247 -10.35 -33.30 -0.70
N HIS A 248 -10.07 -32.09 -1.11
CA HIS A 248 -9.64 -31.03 -0.21
C HIS A 248 -10.88 -30.37 0.40
N LEU A 249 -11.14 -30.63 1.67
CA LEU A 249 -12.38 -30.27 2.38
C LEU A 249 -12.67 -28.76 2.35
N PRO A 250 -11.70 -27.84 2.61
CA PRO A 250 -11.96 -26.40 2.64
C PRO A 250 -12.37 -25.81 1.29
N THR A 251 -11.83 -26.33 0.18
CA THR A 251 -12.08 -25.79 -1.17
C THR A 251 -13.06 -26.61 -2.00
N GLY A 252 -13.36 -27.85 -1.55
CA GLY A 252 -14.18 -28.79 -2.29
C GLY A 252 -13.52 -29.34 -3.57
N LEU A 253 -12.23 -29.10 -3.80
CA LEU A 253 -11.51 -29.61 -4.96
C LEU A 253 -11.33 -31.11 -4.84
N VAL A 254 -11.65 -31.82 -5.91
CA VAL A 254 -11.53 -33.27 -6.02
C VAL A 254 -10.52 -33.61 -7.11
N VAL A 255 -9.58 -34.51 -6.80
CA VAL A 255 -8.61 -35.03 -7.74
C VAL A 255 -8.65 -36.58 -7.66
N GLU A 256 -8.72 -37.20 -8.82
CA GLU A 256 -8.70 -38.66 -8.98
C GLU A 256 -7.47 -39.02 -9.80
N CYS A 257 -6.82 -40.10 -9.39
CA CYS A 257 -5.71 -40.71 -10.13
C CYS A 257 -5.84 -42.22 -10.12
N GLN A 258 -5.80 -42.84 -11.32
CA GLN A 258 -5.92 -44.27 -11.53
C GLN A 258 -4.94 -44.85 -12.57
N ASP A 259 -3.88 -44.07 -12.89
CA ASP A 259 -3.00 -44.32 -14.04
C ASP A 259 -1.98 -45.45 -13.75
N ASP A 260 -1.65 -45.67 -12.47
CA ASP A 260 -0.66 -46.70 -12.06
C ASP A 260 -1.35 -47.85 -11.31
N ARG A 261 -0.68 -49.02 -11.34
CA ARG A 261 -1.07 -50.18 -10.56
C ARG A 261 -0.84 -50.04 -9.06
N SER A 262 0.03 -49.09 -8.69
CA SER A 262 0.39 -48.79 -7.30
C SER A 262 -0.46 -47.69 -6.72
N GLN A 263 -1.25 -48.00 -5.69
CA GLN A 263 -2.01 -47.03 -4.91
C GLN A 263 -1.14 -45.87 -4.37
N HIS A 264 0.08 -46.17 -3.92
CA HIS A 264 1.02 -45.17 -3.40
C HIS A 264 1.45 -44.17 -4.48
N ARG A 265 1.69 -44.61 -5.73
CA ARG A 265 2.04 -43.74 -6.84
C ARG A 265 0.85 -42.90 -7.25
N ASN A 266 -0.34 -43.48 -7.36
CA ASN A 266 -1.57 -42.74 -7.63
C ASN A 266 -1.86 -41.67 -6.57
N ARG A 267 -1.63 -42.01 -5.28
CA ARG A 267 -1.75 -41.04 -4.19
C ARG A 267 -0.74 -39.89 -4.33
N ALA A 268 0.52 -40.17 -4.59
CA ALA A 268 1.55 -39.16 -4.76
C ALA A 268 1.24 -38.24 -5.97
N GLN A 269 0.80 -38.83 -7.07
CA GLN A 269 0.40 -38.08 -8.28
C GLN A 269 -0.86 -37.22 -8.05
N ALA A 270 -1.88 -37.78 -7.38
CA ALA A 270 -3.09 -37.04 -7.01
C ALA A 270 -2.77 -35.87 -6.08
N MET A 271 -1.84 -36.05 -5.12
CA MET A 271 -1.36 -34.92 -4.27
C MET A 271 -0.64 -33.85 -5.06
N ALA A 272 0.23 -34.19 -6.00
CA ALA A 272 0.93 -33.24 -6.85
C ALA A 272 -0.05 -32.45 -7.72
N VAL A 273 -1.05 -33.10 -8.31
CA VAL A 273 -2.10 -32.46 -9.10
C VAL A 273 -2.97 -31.55 -8.23
N LEU A 274 -3.30 -31.99 -7.00
CA LEU A 274 -4.06 -31.17 -6.05
C LEU A 274 -3.28 -29.90 -5.68
N ALA A 275 -1.99 -30.04 -5.35
CA ALA A 275 -1.14 -28.89 -5.04
C ALA A 275 -1.09 -27.88 -6.19
N SER A 276 -0.92 -28.36 -7.43
CA SER A 276 -0.94 -27.50 -8.61
C SER A 276 -2.27 -26.77 -8.78
N ARG A 277 -3.41 -27.47 -8.65
CA ARG A 277 -4.74 -26.88 -8.77
C ARG A 277 -5.06 -25.85 -7.67
N LEU A 278 -4.60 -26.10 -6.45
CA LEU A 278 -4.72 -25.16 -5.34
C LEU A 278 -3.91 -23.90 -5.60
N LEU A 279 -2.67 -24.06 -6.10
CA LEU A 279 -1.80 -22.95 -6.46
C LEU A 279 -2.41 -22.09 -7.60
N ASP A 280 -2.92 -22.76 -8.63
CA ASP A 280 -3.56 -22.07 -9.75
C ASP A 280 -4.81 -21.30 -9.30
N ARG A 281 -5.61 -21.89 -8.41
CA ARG A 281 -6.78 -21.23 -7.83
C ARG A 281 -6.39 -20.00 -7.02
N GLN A 282 -5.38 -20.08 -6.17
CA GLN A 282 -4.88 -18.93 -5.40
C GLN A 282 -4.36 -17.82 -6.33
N ARG A 283 -3.64 -18.19 -7.38
CA ARG A 283 -3.18 -17.23 -8.39
C ARG A 283 -4.34 -16.53 -9.09
N GLN A 284 -5.36 -17.28 -9.50
CA GLN A 284 -6.55 -16.71 -10.15
C GLN A 284 -7.34 -15.77 -9.21
N GLU A 285 -7.54 -16.19 -7.95
CA GLU A 285 -8.20 -15.35 -6.94
C GLU A 285 -7.43 -14.05 -6.68
N ARG A 286 -6.10 -14.13 -6.59
CA ARG A 286 -5.22 -12.97 -6.45
C ARG A 286 -5.31 -12.05 -7.67
N GLN A 287 -5.16 -12.60 -8.87
CA GLN A 287 -5.27 -11.83 -10.12
C GLN A 287 -6.62 -11.15 -10.27
N SER A 288 -7.71 -11.82 -9.89
CA SER A 288 -9.06 -11.25 -9.91
C SER A 288 -9.20 -10.08 -8.93
N LYS A 289 -8.66 -10.22 -7.70
CA LYS A 289 -8.63 -9.14 -6.70
C LYS A 289 -7.79 -7.95 -7.17
N GLU A 290 -6.61 -8.21 -7.71
CA GLU A 290 -5.72 -7.17 -8.25
C GLU A 290 -6.36 -6.45 -9.45
N ALA A 291 -7.03 -7.18 -10.35
CA ALA A 291 -7.74 -6.59 -11.49
C ALA A 291 -8.94 -5.72 -11.04
N ALA A 292 -9.70 -6.18 -10.05
CA ALA A 292 -10.80 -5.41 -9.46
C ALA A 292 -10.27 -4.15 -8.76
N HIS A 293 -9.21 -4.27 -7.99
CA HIS A 293 -8.54 -3.14 -7.32
C HIS A 293 -8.00 -2.13 -8.34
N ARG A 294 -7.27 -2.60 -9.36
CA ARG A 294 -6.79 -1.75 -10.46
C ARG A 294 -7.95 -0.98 -11.13
N LYS A 295 -9.05 -1.66 -11.42
CA LYS A 295 -10.23 -1.04 -12.01
C LYS A 295 -10.84 0.05 -11.12
N SER A 296 -10.85 -0.15 -9.80
CA SER A 296 -11.35 0.86 -8.85
C SER A 296 -10.45 2.09 -8.78
N LEU A 297 -9.11 1.93 -8.94
CA LEU A 297 -8.15 3.02 -8.92
C LEU A 297 -8.21 3.91 -10.17
N ILE A 298 -8.49 3.33 -11.34
CA ILE A 298 -8.38 4.01 -12.65
C ILE A 298 -9.72 4.65 -13.07
N GLY A 299 -10.86 4.16 -12.56
CA GLY A 299 -12.18 4.55 -13.03
C GLY A 299 -12.45 4.10 -14.47
N SER A 300 -13.17 4.91 -15.25
CA SER A 300 -13.49 4.62 -16.66
C SER A 300 -12.35 4.96 -17.63
N GLY A 301 -11.35 5.72 -17.21
CA GLY A 301 -10.30 6.28 -18.07
C GLY A 301 -10.80 7.40 -18.99
N ASP A 302 -12.00 7.92 -18.77
CA ASP A 302 -12.52 9.09 -19.48
C ASP A 302 -11.82 10.37 -18.98
N ARG A 303 -11.60 11.32 -19.89
CA ARG A 303 -11.02 12.65 -19.59
C ARG A 303 -11.87 13.49 -18.62
N SER A 304 -13.12 13.10 -18.36
CA SER A 304 -13.98 13.73 -17.35
C SER A 304 -13.62 13.29 -15.94
N GLU A 305 -13.19 12.06 -15.75
CA GLU A 305 -12.78 11.46 -14.47
C GLU A 305 -11.29 11.70 -14.19
N ARG A 306 -10.90 12.98 -14.18
CA ARG A 306 -9.51 13.37 -13.97
C ARG A 306 -9.21 13.66 -12.51
N ILE A 307 -8.09 13.18 -12.02
CA ILE A 307 -7.52 13.63 -10.75
C ILE A 307 -6.66 14.89 -10.93
N ARG A 308 -5.91 14.96 -12.06
CA ARG A 308 -4.98 16.06 -12.32
C ARG A 308 -5.02 16.52 -13.77
N THR A 309 -4.84 17.84 -13.97
CA THR A 309 -4.74 18.44 -15.30
C THR A 309 -3.40 19.15 -15.48
N TYR A 310 -2.74 18.84 -16.57
CA TYR A 310 -1.49 19.43 -17.03
C TYR A 310 -1.80 20.37 -18.19
N ASN A 311 -1.77 21.69 -17.95
CA ASN A 311 -2.08 22.71 -18.95
C ASN A 311 -0.79 23.40 -19.38
N PHE A 312 -0.23 22.97 -20.50
CA PHE A 312 1.05 23.49 -21.02
C PHE A 312 0.95 24.94 -21.48
N PRO A 313 -0.09 25.39 -22.24
CA PRO A 313 -0.22 26.78 -22.63
C PRO A 313 -0.27 27.76 -21.47
N GLN A 314 -0.76 27.33 -20.32
CA GLN A 314 -0.84 28.17 -19.12
C GLN A 314 0.29 27.88 -18.11
N GLY A 315 1.21 26.95 -18.41
CA GLY A 315 2.32 26.58 -17.53
C GLY A 315 1.88 26.02 -16.17
N ARG A 316 0.65 25.49 -16.06
CA ARG A 316 0.07 25.10 -14.77
C ARG A 316 -0.31 23.62 -14.69
N VAL A 317 -0.20 23.07 -13.48
CA VAL A 317 -0.73 21.78 -13.08
C VAL A 317 -1.78 21.99 -11.98
N THR A 318 -2.95 21.39 -12.14
CA THR A 318 -4.05 21.48 -11.16
C THR A 318 -4.45 20.07 -10.69
N ASP A 319 -4.31 19.82 -9.40
CA ASP A 319 -4.90 18.63 -8.76
C ASP A 319 -6.32 18.95 -8.29
N HIS A 320 -7.29 18.24 -8.86
CA HIS A 320 -8.71 18.57 -8.66
C HIS A 320 -9.27 18.02 -7.34
N ARG A 321 -8.58 17.07 -6.70
CA ARG A 321 -9.02 16.48 -5.42
C ARG A 321 -8.93 17.49 -4.28
N ILE A 322 -7.85 18.29 -4.28
CA ILE A 322 -7.55 19.27 -3.24
C ILE A 322 -7.55 20.72 -3.77
N ASN A 323 -7.99 20.92 -5.03
CA ASN A 323 -8.00 22.22 -5.72
C ASN A 323 -6.64 22.94 -5.71
N LEU A 324 -5.53 22.18 -5.66
CA LEU A 324 -4.18 22.73 -5.70
C LEU A 324 -3.80 23.09 -7.14
N THR A 325 -3.37 24.33 -7.36
CA THR A 325 -2.88 24.79 -8.66
C THR A 325 -1.46 25.34 -8.53
N LEU A 326 -0.52 24.76 -9.31
CA LEU A 326 0.88 25.14 -9.34
C LEU A 326 1.27 25.61 -10.74
N TYR A 327 1.93 26.79 -10.83
CA TYR A 327 2.39 27.39 -12.09
C TYR A 327 3.85 27.03 -12.37
N LYS A 328 4.19 25.74 -12.36
CA LYS A 328 5.54 25.21 -12.57
C LYS A 328 5.51 23.86 -13.28
N ILE A 329 4.77 23.79 -14.39
CA ILE A 329 4.56 22.54 -15.12
C ILE A 329 5.88 21.89 -15.54
N ASP A 330 6.87 22.65 -16.01
CA ASP A 330 8.15 22.13 -16.49
C ASP A 330 8.93 21.44 -15.34
N ALA A 331 8.95 22.03 -14.16
CA ALA A 331 9.58 21.46 -12.98
C ALA A 331 8.88 20.17 -12.54
N ILE A 332 7.54 20.16 -12.55
CA ILE A 332 6.74 18.98 -12.22
C ILE A 332 7.01 17.86 -13.24
N MET A 333 7.04 18.17 -14.55
CA MET A 333 7.35 17.19 -15.60
C MET A 333 8.82 16.70 -15.55
N ASP A 334 9.72 17.45 -14.90
CA ASP A 334 11.10 17.03 -14.57
C ASP A 334 11.20 16.35 -13.20
N GLY A 335 10.08 15.95 -12.60
CA GLY A 335 10.02 15.13 -11.38
C GLY A 335 9.96 15.92 -10.06
N GLU A 336 9.60 17.20 -10.03
CA GLU A 336 9.36 17.93 -8.78
C GLU A 336 7.92 17.75 -8.28
N LEU A 337 7.61 16.52 -7.81
CA LEU A 337 6.27 16.18 -7.34
C LEU A 337 6.06 16.36 -5.82
N ASP A 338 7.11 16.62 -5.05
CA ASP A 338 7.02 16.61 -3.57
C ASP A 338 5.96 17.54 -3.02
N GLU A 339 5.77 18.72 -3.60
CA GLU A 339 4.74 19.67 -3.14
C GLU A 339 3.32 19.12 -3.32
N VAL A 340 3.05 18.49 -4.47
CA VAL A 340 1.75 17.85 -4.75
C VAL A 340 1.53 16.66 -3.84
N VAL A 341 2.55 15.78 -3.73
CA VAL A 341 2.49 14.57 -2.91
C VAL A 341 2.30 14.91 -1.43
N THR A 342 3.02 15.92 -0.94
CA THR A 342 2.92 16.37 0.47
C THR A 342 1.53 16.94 0.75
N ALA A 343 1.00 17.79 -0.13
CA ALA A 343 -0.33 18.36 0.04
C ALA A 343 -1.43 17.29 0.05
N LEU A 344 -1.33 16.29 -0.85
CA LEU A 344 -2.26 15.15 -0.89
C LEU A 344 -2.15 14.28 0.37
N GLY A 345 -0.93 14.05 0.86
CA GLY A 345 -0.70 13.33 2.10
C GLY A 345 -1.31 14.03 3.31
N GLN A 346 -1.18 15.36 3.40
CA GLN A 346 -1.77 16.17 4.46
C GLN A 346 -3.30 16.12 4.43
N GLU A 347 -3.91 16.25 3.25
CA GLU A 347 -5.36 16.15 3.10
C GLU A 347 -5.88 14.77 3.50
N PHE A 348 -5.23 13.71 3.04
CA PHE A 348 -5.56 12.33 3.41
C PHE A 348 -5.46 12.11 4.94
N GLN A 349 -4.42 12.65 5.59
CA GLN A 349 -4.29 12.61 7.04
C GLN A 349 -5.41 13.38 7.75
N ALA A 350 -5.78 14.55 7.22
CA ALA A 350 -6.87 15.36 7.76
C ALA A 350 -8.22 14.65 7.64
N GLU A 351 -8.51 13.99 6.52
CA GLU A 351 -9.71 13.17 6.33
C GLU A 351 -9.76 12.01 7.32
N GLN A 352 -8.65 11.29 7.51
CA GLN A 352 -8.57 10.20 8.48
C GLN A 352 -8.77 10.69 9.92
N LEU A 353 -8.18 11.83 10.29
CA LEU A 353 -8.39 12.44 11.61
C LEU A 353 -9.84 12.85 11.81
N ALA A 354 -10.48 13.41 10.78
CA ALA A 354 -11.89 13.77 10.83
C ALA A 354 -12.80 12.54 11.00
N ALA A 355 -12.50 11.43 10.32
CA ALA A 355 -13.22 10.17 10.46
C ALA A 355 -13.12 9.62 11.91
N ILE A 356 -11.91 9.57 12.48
CA ILE A 356 -11.70 9.16 13.89
C ILE A 356 -12.39 10.12 14.86
N ALA A 357 -12.47 11.42 14.50
CA ALA A 357 -13.14 12.43 15.31
C ALA A 357 -14.67 12.34 15.27
N GLY A 358 -15.24 11.82 14.18
CA GLY A 358 -16.69 11.67 13.99
C GLY A 358 -17.27 10.37 14.57
N GLU A 359 -16.45 9.37 14.86
CA GLU A 359 -16.84 8.09 15.47
C GLU A 359 -16.85 8.12 17.01
N GLY A 360 -16.55 9.22 17.64
CA GLY A 360 -16.58 9.48 19.09
C GLY A 360 -17.60 10.55 19.42
#